data_25baf3216e975f3c9e376ca126cb2463
#
_entry.id   25baf3216e975f3c9e376ca126cb2463
#
_cell.length_a   1.000
_cell.length_b   1.000
_cell.length_c   1.000
_cell.angle_alpha   90.00
_cell.angle_beta   90.00
_cell.angle_gamma   90.00
#
_symmetry.space_group_name_H-M   'P 1'
#
loop_
_entity.id
_entity.type
_entity.pdbx_description
1 polymer ?
#
loop_
_entity_poly.entity_id
_entity_poly.type
_entity_poly.pdbx_seq_one_letter_code
_entity_poly.pdbx_strand_id
1 'polypeptide(L)'
;LEGYICIPVYQFGKLRFIEGRSRQTLSNQPKYYRRPDNVEVGDILFPLDKVKNTNYVILVEGIYDMLNMWQLGYKNTLCVFGTNNFTKRKLELLDRIGVTRVDIMFDPDAAGNKAAEKVTNMLDSRNIYSRIIKLPNGVDPGILTKDLAENLLR
;
A
#
# COMPACT_ATOMS: atom_id res chain seq x y z
N LEU A 1 -11.91 -6.06 19.45
CA LEU A 1 -11.82 -6.41 18.00
C LEU A 1 -12.41 -7.82 17.74
N GLU A 2 -13.40 -8.23 18.53
CA GLU A 2 -14.11 -9.47 18.25
C GLU A 2 -14.76 -9.41 16.85
N GLY A 3 -14.65 -10.50 16.08
CA GLY A 3 -15.14 -10.55 14.70
C GLY A 3 -14.23 -9.90 13.65
N TYR A 4 -13.05 -9.41 14.03
CA TYR A 4 -12.06 -8.84 13.12
C TYR A 4 -10.83 -9.72 12.95
N ILE A 5 -10.28 -9.73 11.73
CA ILE A 5 -8.92 -10.19 11.48
C ILE A 5 -7.99 -9.03 11.82
N CYS A 6 -7.11 -9.22 12.80
CA CYS A 6 -6.24 -8.19 13.32
C CYS A 6 -4.82 -8.35 12.77
N ILE A 7 -4.28 -7.27 12.19
CA ILE A 7 -2.94 -7.23 11.61
C ILE A 7 -2.13 -6.19 12.38
N PRO A 8 -1.09 -6.60 13.12
CA PRO A 8 -0.21 -5.65 13.79
C PRO A 8 0.70 -4.97 12.76
N VAL A 9 0.69 -3.65 12.75
CA VAL A 9 1.49 -2.83 11.85
C VAL A 9 2.74 -2.33 12.59
N TYR A 10 3.90 -2.84 12.17
CA TYR A 10 5.20 -2.45 12.68
C TYR A 10 5.92 -1.54 11.68
N GLN A 11 6.68 -0.58 12.20
CA GLN A 11 7.65 0.19 11.44
C GLN A 11 8.83 0.55 12.34
N PHE A 12 10.06 0.30 11.86
CA PHE A 12 11.30 0.43 12.60
C PHE A 12 11.31 -0.39 13.91
N GLY A 13 10.77 -1.62 13.85
CA GLY A 13 10.69 -2.54 14.97
C GLY A 13 9.65 -2.15 16.04
N LYS A 14 8.93 -1.05 15.87
CA LYS A 14 7.91 -0.58 16.83
C LYS A 14 6.51 -0.86 16.31
N LEU A 15 5.64 -1.39 17.18
CA LEU A 15 4.21 -1.47 16.90
C LEU A 15 3.63 -0.05 16.78
N ARG A 16 3.08 0.27 15.62
CA ARG A 16 2.45 1.58 15.35
C ARG A 16 0.96 1.54 15.64
N PHE A 17 0.29 0.51 15.16
CA PHE A 17 -1.13 0.28 15.40
C PHE A 17 -1.53 -1.16 15.04
N ILE A 18 -2.77 -1.51 15.34
CA ILE A 18 -3.41 -2.74 14.86
C ILE A 18 -4.49 -2.35 13.84
N GLU A 19 -4.40 -2.88 12.63
CA GLU A 19 -5.45 -2.80 11.63
C GLU A 19 -6.38 -4.01 11.79
N GLY A 20 -7.65 -3.76 12.01
CA GLY A 20 -8.69 -4.79 12.05
C GLY A 20 -9.54 -4.74 10.78
N ARG A 21 -9.77 -5.89 10.14
CA ARG A 21 -10.76 -6.03 9.07
C ARG A 21 -11.92 -6.90 9.53
N SER A 22 -13.14 -6.40 9.40
CA SER A 22 -14.34 -7.17 9.73
C SER A 22 -14.41 -8.44 8.88
N ARG A 23 -14.68 -9.56 9.53
CA ARG A 23 -14.96 -10.86 8.87
C ARG A 23 -16.35 -10.91 8.25
N GLN A 24 -17.24 -10.04 8.69
CA GLN A 24 -18.64 -9.99 8.26
C GLN A 24 -18.93 -8.59 7.72
N THR A 25 -19.64 -8.52 6.60
CA THR A 25 -20.19 -7.27 6.08
C THR A 25 -21.51 -7.00 6.82
N LEU A 26 -21.41 -6.57 8.09
CA LEU A 26 -22.58 -6.13 8.84
C LEU A 26 -22.80 -4.65 8.56
N SER A 27 -24.05 -4.28 8.29
CA SER A 27 -24.45 -2.91 7.91
C SER A 27 -24.08 -1.82 8.93
N ASN A 28 -23.79 -2.21 10.18
CA ASN A 28 -23.56 -1.30 11.30
C ASN A 28 -22.10 -1.32 11.84
N GLN A 29 -21.18 -2.04 11.19
CA GLN A 29 -19.78 -2.09 11.62
C GLN A 29 -18.85 -1.59 10.51
N PRO A 30 -17.83 -0.77 10.84
CA PRO A 30 -16.86 -0.32 9.86
C PRO A 30 -16.09 -1.52 9.28
N LYS A 31 -15.87 -1.50 7.96
CA LYS A 31 -15.08 -2.50 7.23
C LYS A 31 -13.67 -2.62 7.80
N TYR A 32 -13.10 -1.49 8.21
CA TYR A 32 -11.78 -1.39 8.83
C TYR A 32 -11.87 -0.69 10.17
N TYR A 33 -11.02 -1.12 11.09
CA TYR A 33 -10.91 -0.57 12.43
C TYR A 33 -9.45 -0.48 12.86
N ARG A 34 -9.04 0.62 13.48
CA ARG A 34 -7.67 0.83 13.94
C ARG A 34 -7.60 0.99 15.45
N ARG A 35 -6.52 0.52 16.05
CA ARG A 35 -6.19 0.77 17.44
C ARG A 35 -4.74 1.24 17.57
N PRO A 36 -4.50 2.43 18.17
CA PRO A 36 -5.51 3.40 18.66
C PRO A 36 -6.36 4.01 17.53
N ASP A 37 -7.53 4.56 17.87
CA ASP A 37 -8.51 5.05 16.88
C ASP A 37 -8.02 6.24 16.07
N ASN A 38 -7.18 7.08 16.68
CA ASN A 38 -6.68 8.33 16.11
C ASN A 38 -5.27 8.19 15.51
N VAL A 39 -4.88 6.99 15.08
CA VAL A 39 -3.54 6.81 14.50
C VAL A 39 -3.39 7.58 13.19
N GLU A 40 -2.35 8.37 13.12
CA GLU A 40 -1.92 9.00 11.88
C GLU A 40 -1.08 8.03 11.05
N VAL A 41 -1.50 7.76 9.82
CA VAL A 41 -0.84 6.82 8.92
C VAL A 41 0.02 7.50 7.85
N GLY A 42 0.09 8.84 7.88
CA GLY A 42 0.80 9.63 6.87
C GLY A 42 2.31 9.40 6.81
N ASP A 43 2.91 8.85 7.87
CA ASP A 43 4.33 8.52 7.96
C ASP A 43 4.61 6.99 7.99
N ILE A 44 3.58 6.16 7.70
CA ILE A 44 3.69 4.70 7.79
C ILE A 44 3.60 4.06 6.41
N LEU A 45 4.64 3.32 6.04
CA LEU A 45 4.66 2.40 4.90
C LEU A 45 4.76 0.97 5.45
N PHE A 46 3.85 0.08 5.04
CA PHE A 46 3.84 -1.27 5.58
C PHE A 46 3.94 -2.34 4.48
N PRO A 47 4.76 -3.32 4.69
CA PRO A 47 5.67 -3.63 5.79
C PRO A 47 7.13 -3.18 5.49
N LEU A 48 7.44 -1.90 5.71
CA LEU A 48 8.74 -1.31 5.36
C LEU A 48 9.92 -2.10 5.92
N ASP A 49 9.82 -2.58 7.17
CA ASP A 49 10.88 -3.34 7.85
C ASP A 49 11.22 -4.67 7.16
N LYS A 50 10.33 -5.17 6.31
CA LYS A 50 10.49 -6.42 5.56
C LYS A 50 10.99 -6.22 4.14
N VAL A 51 10.88 -5.00 3.62
CA VAL A 51 11.38 -4.65 2.28
C VAL A 51 12.84 -4.25 2.40
N LYS A 52 13.73 -5.14 1.97
CA LYS A 52 15.18 -4.98 2.10
C LYS A 52 15.88 -5.29 0.78
N ASN A 53 17.05 -4.69 0.60
CA ASN A 53 17.95 -4.99 -0.53
C ASN A 53 17.28 -4.82 -1.90
N THR A 54 16.40 -3.83 -2.03
CA THR A 54 15.76 -3.48 -3.30
C THR A 54 15.70 -1.97 -3.45
N ASN A 55 15.96 -1.51 -4.65
CA ASN A 55 15.73 -0.13 -5.08
C ASN A 55 14.40 0.04 -5.82
N TYR A 56 13.60 -1.03 -5.91
CA TYR A 56 12.31 -1.06 -6.59
C TYR A 56 11.20 -1.50 -5.63
N VAL A 57 10.12 -0.72 -5.56
CA VAL A 57 8.94 -1.05 -4.77
C VAL A 57 7.66 -0.88 -5.57
N ILE A 58 6.61 -1.59 -5.15
CA ILE A 58 5.25 -1.47 -5.64
C ILE A 58 4.42 -0.82 -4.53
N LEU A 59 3.70 0.26 -4.84
CA LEU A 59 2.79 0.91 -3.89
C LEU A 59 1.35 0.50 -4.18
N VAL A 60 0.65 0.06 -3.16
CA VAL A 60 -0.79 -0.26 -3.18
C VAL A 60 -1.53 0.49 -2.08
N GLU A 61 -2.85 0.62 -2.20
CA GLU A 61 -3.64 1.42 -1.27
C GLU A 61 -3.85 0.76 0.08
N GLY A 62 -4.30 -0.49 0.07
CA GLY A 62 -4.76 -1.22 1.23
C GLY A 62 -3.81 -2.31 1.70
N ILE A 63 -3.99 -2.70 2.97
CA ILE A 63 -3.15 -3.76 3.57
C ILE A 63 -3.46 -5.13 2.93
N TYR A 64 -4.70 -5.37 2.49
CA TYR A 64 -5.08 -6.62 1.83
C TYR A 64 -4.54 -6.72 0.41
N ASP A 65 -4.44 -5.58 -0.30
CA ASP A 65 -3.79 -5.51 -1.60
C ASP A 65 -2.32 -5.92 -1.47
N MET A 66 -1.65 -5.37 -0.47
CA MET A 66 -0.27 -5.72 -0.16
C MET A 66 -0.13 -7.20 0.21
N LEU A 67 -1.03 -7.75 1.03
CA LEU A 67 -0.99 -9.18 1.41
C LEU A 67 -1.16 -10.09 0.20
N ASN A 68 -2.10 -9.79 -0.72
CA ASN A 68 -2.27 -10.55 -1.96
C ASN A 68 -1.00 -10.48 -2.82
N MET A 69 -0.44 -9.29 -3.06
CA MET A 69 0.79 -9.13 -3.82
C MET A 69 1.96 -9.91 -3.20
N TRP A 70 2.06 -9.91 -1.88
CA TRP A 70 3.06 -10.70 -1.16
C TRP A 70 2.85 -12.21 -1.33
N GLN A 71 1.59 -12.66 -1.33
CA GLN A 71 1.23 -14.06 -1.59
C GLN A 71 1.60 -14.48 -3.02
N LEU A 72 1.44 -13.57 -3.99
CA LEU A 72 1.84 -13.78 -5.38
C LEU A 72 3.37 -13.75 -5.60
N GLY A 73 4.16 -13.37 -4.58
CA GLY A 73 5.63 -13.36 -4.63
C GLY A 73 6.26 -11.97 -4.70
N TYR A 74 5.48 -10.90 -4.84
CA TYR A 74 5.97 -9.51 -4.92
C TYR A 74 6.26 -8.94 -3.53
N LYS A 75 7.34 -9.40 -2.89
CA LYS A 75 7.72 -9.05 -1.52
C LYS A 75 8.21 -7.62 -1.34
N ASN A 76 8.37 -6.87 -2.41
CA ASN A 76 8.70 -5.45 -2.46
C ASN A 76 7.46 -4.54 -2.50
N THR A 77 6.26 -5.06 -2.23
CA THR A 77 5.01 -4.29 -2.19
C THR A 77 4.83 -3.64 -0.83
N LEU A 78 4.46 -2.35 -0.84
CA LEU A 78 4.18 -1.53 0.34
C LEU A 78 2.77 -0.95 0.27
N CYS A 79 2.05 -0.99 1.41
CA CYS A 79 0.75 -0.35 1.59
C CYS A 79 0.91 1.10 2.06
N VAL A 80 0.12 2.02 1.48
CA VAL A 80 0.09 3.44 1.86
C VAL A 80 -1.08 3.81 2.78
N PHE A 81 -1.98 2.86 3.08
CA PHE A 81 -3.17 3.05 3.94
C PHE A 81 -4.19 4.07 3.41
N GLY A 82 -4.42 4.07 2.10
CA GLY A 82 -5.41 4.87 1.38
C GLY A 82 -4.80 5.96 0.51
N THR A 83 -5.53 6.34 -0.53
CA THR A 83 -5.10 7.24 -1.62
C THR A 83 -4.54 8.57 -1.16
N ASN A 84 -5.13 9.17 -0.12
CA ASN A 84 -4.73 10.49 0.37
C ASN A 84 -3.56 10.47 1.35
N ASN A 85 -3.07 9.29 1.72
CA ASN A 85 -2.09 9.13 2.80
C ASN A 85 -0.64 9.02 2.32
N PHE A 86 -0.36 9.22 1.02
CA PHE A 86 1.02 9.35 0.56
C PHE A 86 1.49 10.79 0.79
N THR A 87 2.36 10.96 1.78
CA THR A 87 2.85 12.26 2.27
C THR A 87 4.33 12.44 1.94
N LYS A 88 4.85 13.65 2.17
CA LYS A 88 6.31 13.93 2.10
C LYS A 88 7.12 13.01 3.01
N ARG A 89 6.58 12.62 4.16
CA ARG A 89 7.25 11.69 5.08
C ARG A 89 7.44 10.31 4.45
N LYS A 90 6.46 9.79 3.74
CA LYS A 90 6.59 8.52 3.01
C LYS A 90 7.59 8.61 1.87
N LEU A 91 7.60 9.74 1.15
CA LEU A 91 8.61 10.00 0.14
C LEU A 91 10.03 10.00 0.74
N GLU A 92 10.23 10.68 1.87
CA GLU A 92 11.51 10.68 2.60
C GLU A 92 11.92 9.27 3.07
N LEU A 93 10.95 8.42 3.45
CA LEU A 93 11.23 7.03 3.82
C LEU A 93 11.72 6.21 2.62
N LEU A 94 11.08 6.35 1.45
CA LEU A 94 11.51 5.66 0.23
C LEU A 94 12.92 6.11 -0.20
N ASP A 95 13.17 7.41 -0.19
CA ASP A 95 14.47 7.98 -0.50
C ASP A 95 15.57 7.46 0.45
N ARG A 96 15.30 7.45 1.76
CA ARG A 96 16.22 6.97 2.79
C ARG A 96 16.62 5.50 2.63
N ILE A 97 15.71 4.65 2.16
CA ILE A 97 16.00 3.22 1.92
C ILE A 97 16.57 2.94 0.53
N GLY A 98 16.83 4.00 -0.26
CA GLY A 98 17.48 3.89 -1.55
C GLY A 98 16.57 3.45 -2.69
N VAL A 99 15.28 3.70 -2.61
CA VAL A 99 14.33 3.40 -3.69
C VAL A 99 14.58 4.36 -4.86
N THR A 100 14.77 3.80 -6.06
CA THR A 100 14.94 4.55 -7.30
C THR A 100 13.84 4.30 -8.33
N ARG A 101 13.01 3.26 -8.10
CA ARG A 101 11.88 2.92 -8.95
C ARG A 101 10.65 2.55 -8.13
N VAL A 102 9.50 3.07 -8.54
CA VAL A 102 8.19 2.79 -7.92
C VAL A 102 7.16 2.45 -8.99
N ASP A 103 6.51 1.30 -8.89
CA ASP A 103 5.28 1.01 -9.62
C ASP A 103 4.09 1.33 -8.69
N ILE A 104 3.19 2.20 -9.16
CA ILE A 104 2.00 2.63 -8.41
C ILE A 104 0.82 1.81 -8.91
N MET A 105 0.25 1.00 -8.05
CA MET A 105 -0.86 0.09 -8.37
C MET A 105 -2.02 0.36 -7.41
N PHE A 106 -2.73 1.48 -7.67
CA PHE A 106 -3.90 1.90 -6.90
C PHE A 106 -5.19 1.41 -7.56
N ASP A 107 -6.30 1.49 -6.84
CA ASP A 107 -7.60 1.06 -7.33
C ASP A 107 -7.98 1.82 -8.62
N PRO A 108 -8.61 1.16 -9.62
CA PRO A 108 -8.90 1.75 -10.93
C PRO A 108 -10.14 2.65 -10.90
N ASP A 109 -10.26 3.48 -9.87
CA ASP A 109 -11.31 4.49 -9.74
C ASP A 109 -10.77 5.92 -9.87
N ALA A 110 -11.65 6.90 -9.85
CA ALA A 110 -11.27 8.31 -10.01
C ALA A 110 -10.36 8.80 -8.87
N ALA A 111 -10.55 8.29 -7.64
CA ALA A 111 -9.75 8.67 -6.49
C ALA A 111 -8.34 8.07 -6.57
N GLY A 112 -8.24 6.78 -6.90
CA GLY A 112 -6.96 6.08 -7.07
C GLY A 112 -6.14 6.65 -8.23
N ASN A 113 -6.76 6.95 -9.37
CA ASN A 113 -6.09 7.57 -10.52
C ASN A 113 -5.52 8.95 -10.16
N LYS A 114 -6.32 9.81 -9.53
CA LYS A 114 -5.87 11.14 -9.09
C LYS A 114 -4.73 11.05 -8.05
N ALA A 115 -4.83 10.10 -7.15
CA ALA A 115 -3.78 9.87 -6.15
C ALA A 115 -2.49 9.35 -6.79
N ALA A 116 -2.57 8.45 -7.77
CA ALA A 116 -1.42 7.93 -8.49
C ALA A 116 -0.65 9.05 -9.21
N GLU A 117 -1.36 9.97 -9.89
CA GLU A 117 -0.75 11.15 -10.51
C GLU A 117 -0.05 12.06 -9.49
N LYS A 118 -0.71 12.31 -8.34
CA LYS A 118 -0.09 13.08 -7.26
C LYS A 118 1.18 12.43 -6.72
N VAL A 119 1.15 11.11 -6.52
CA VAL A 119 2.32 10.34 -6.04
C VAL A 119 3.44 10.40 -7.07
N THR A 120 3.13 10.23 -8.36
CA THR A 120 4.11 10.38 -9.46
C THR A 120 4.83 11.73 -9.37
N ASN A 121 4.09 12.84 -9.29
CA ASN A 121 4.69 14.18 -9.19
C ASN A 121 5.60 14.34 -7.94
N MET A 122 5.22 13.70 -6.84
CA MET A 122 6.05 13.71 -5.62
C MET A 122 7.33 12.91 -5.80
N LEU A 123 7.28 11.74 -6.44
CA LEU A 123 8.43 10.88 -6.71
C LEU A 123 9.41 11.55 -7.68
N ASP A 124 8.89 12.18 -8.73
CA ASP A 124 9.67 12.92 -9.72
C ASP A 124 10.48 14.06 -9.08
N SER A 125 9.93 14.74 -8.05
CA SER A 125 10.64 15.79 -7.30
C SER A 125 11.90 15.29 -6.56
N ARG A 126 12.07 13.98 -6.43
CA ARG A 126 13.23 13.30 -5.82
C ARG A 126 14.01 12.45 -6.82
N ASN A 127 13.76 12.60 -8.12
CA ASN A 127 14.35 11.78 -9.18
C ASN A 127 14.13 10.26 -8.99
N ILE A 128 12.99 9.88 -8.39
CA ILE A 128 12.57 8.50 -8.28
C ILE A 128 11.67 8.21 -9.48
N TYR A 129 12.11 7.30 -10.34
CA TYR A 129 11.32 6.88 -11.50
C TYR A 129 10.02 6.21 -11.04
N SER A 130 8.90 6.59 -11.66
CA SER A 130 7.61 5.96 -11.35
C SER A 130 6.84 5.54 -12.58
N ARG A 131 6.03 4.50 -12.43
CA ARG A 131 5.11 3.98 -13.44
C ARG A 131 3.75 3.71 -12.80
N ILE A 132 2.68 4.24 -13.39
CA ILE A 132 1.31 3.92 -12.97
C ILE A 132 0.89 2.63 -13.67
N ILE A 133 0.57 1.61 -12.90
CA ILE A 133 0.05 0.34 -13.39
C ILE A 133 -1.47 0.45 -13.52
N LYS A 134 -1.95 0.41 -14.76
CA LYS A 134 -3.39 0.45 -15.04
C LYS A 134 -4.00 -0.93 -14.84
N LEU A 135 -4.88 -1.03 -13.86
CA LEU A 135 -5.64 -2.26 -13.60
C LEU A 135 -6.88 -2.32 -14.50
N PRO A 136 -7.33 -3.53 -14.88
CA PRO A 136 -8.63 -3.70 -15.53
C PRO A 136 -9.77 -3.21 -14.63
N ASN A 137 -10.87 -2.74 -15.24
CA ASN A 137 -12.04 -2.31 -14.48
C ASN A 137 -12.55 -3.42 -13.56
N GLY A 138 -12.83 -3.06 -12.30
CA GLY A 138 -13.36 -3.98 -11.30
C GLY A 138 -12.30 -4.93 -10.69
N VAL A 139 -11.03 -4.77 -11.04
CA VAL A 139 -9.92 -5.53 -10.47
C VAL A 139 -9.08 -4.61 -9.61
N ASP A 140 -8.99 -4.89 -8.31
CA ASP A 140 -8.06 -4.25 -7.40
C ASP A 140 -6.83 -5.16 -7.13
N PRO A 141 -5.74 -4.65 -6.55
CA PRO A 141 -4.57 -5.47 -6.30
C PRO A 141 -4.83 -6.62 -5.31
N GLY A 142 -5.88 -6.52 -4.50
CA GLY A 142 -6.27 -7.53 -3.52
C GLY A 142 -6.88 -8.80 -4.12
N ILE A 143 -7.28 -8.76 -5.40
CA ILE A 143 -7.86 -9.90 -6.13
C ILE A 143 -7.06 -10.29 -7.38
N LEU A 144 -5.89 -9.69 -7.60
CA LEU A 144 -5.03 -10.07 -8.72
C LEU A 144 -4.66 -11.54 -8.67
N THR A 145 -4.68 -12.19 -9.85
CA THR A 145 -4.08 -13.50 -10.06
C THR A 145 -2.60 -13.37 -10.40
N LYS A 146 -1.84 -14.45 -10.26
CA LYS A 146 -0.42 -14.46 -10.56
C LYS A 146 -0.15 -14.09 -12.03
N ASP A 147 -0.87 -14.70 -12.96
CA ASP A 147 -0.69 -14.48 -14.40
C ASP A 147 -0.95 -13.01 -14.78
N LEU A 148 -2.00 -12.41 -14.20
CA LEU A 148 -2.32 -11.01 -14.47
C LEU A 148 -1.28 -10.08 -13.86
N ALA A 149 -0.81 -10.34 -12.64
CA ALA A 149 0.24 -9.56 -12.01
C ALA A 149 1.56 -9.64 -12.82
N GLU A 150 1.95 -10.83 -13.29
CA GLU A 150 3.13 -11.01 -14.13
C GLU A 150 3.03 -10.22 -15.46
N ASN A 151 1.85 -10.18 -16.07
CA ASN A 151 1.63 -9.43 -17.32
C ASN A 151 1.69 -7.92 -17.11
N LEU A 152 1.20 -7.42 -15.99
CA LEU A 152 1.17 -5.98 -15.67
C LEU A 152 2.52 -5.43 -15.21
N LEU A 153 3.36 -6.25 -14.59
CA LEU A 153 4.62 -5.85 -13.96
C LEU A 153 5.87 -6.17 -14.82
N ARG A 154 5.69 -6.68 -16.01
CA ARG A 154 6.77 -6.87 -17.03
C ARG A 154 7.41 -5.58 -17.54
#